data_efd9758d374f4ad14501e3a18d03d3dc
#
_entry.id   efd9758d374f4ad14501e3a18d03d3dc
#
_cell.length_a   1.000
_cell.length_b   1.000
_cell.length_c   1.000
_cell.angle_alpha   90.00
_cell.angle_beta   90.00
_cell.angle_gamma   90.00
#
_symmetry.space_group_name_H-M   'P 1'
#
loop_
_entity.id
_entity.type
_entity.pdbx_description
1 polymer ?
#
loop_
_entity_poly.entity_id
_entity_poly.type
_entity_poly.pdbx_seq_one_letter_code
_entity_poly.pdbx_strand_id
1 'polypeptide(L)'
;MAAVLIVAYWVLWWSDRGLVASRTTSAYYSFEDGFALADGWLLTTVIAAAVELWRRRASGLLWIIAAGGAGLYLLAMDMLYDLEHGIYASDTAGVVELLIDVLVGGASVGVLWWSWRNRRLLIDPPCGVEPTGD
;
A
#
# COMPACT_ATOMS: atom_id res chain seq x y z
N MET A 1 -4.01 -4.68 -8.41
CA MET A 1 -4.72 -5.41 -7.34
C MET A 1 -4.79 -4.58 -6.06
N ALA A 2 -3.68 -4.07 -5.52
CA ALA A 2 -3.68 -3.25 -4.29
C ALA A 2 -4.68 -2.07 -4.32
N ALA A 3 -4.67 -1.26 -5.38
CA ALA A 3 -5.61 -0.13 -5.53
C ALA A 3 -7.08 -0.54 -5.43
N VAL A 4 -7.44 -1.71 -5.96
CA VAL A 4 -8.82 -2.23 -5.88
C VAL A 4 -9.18 -2.60 -4.44
N LEU A 5 -8.24 -3.18 -3.70
CA LEU A 5 -8.46 -3.55 -2.29
C LEU A 5 -8.66 -2.31 -1.41
N ILE A 6 -7.84 -1.28 -1.58
CA ILE A 6 -7.96 -0.01 -0.84
C ILE A 6 -9.34 0.63 -1.12
N VAL A 7 -9.72 0.72 -2.40
CA VAL A 7 -11.03 1.29 -2.76
C VAL A 7 -12.17 0.45 -2.19
N ALA A 8 -12.10 -0.89 -2.31
CA ALA A 8 -13.13 -1.78 -1.77
C ALA A 8 -13.26 -1.66 -0.25
N TYR A 9 -12.14 -1.59 0.47
CA TYR A 9 -12.13 -1.37 1.93
C TYR A 9 -12.86 -0.08 2.29
N TRP A 10 -12.54 1.07 1.67
CA TRP A 10 -13.15 2.34 1.99
C TRP A 10 -14.62 2.43 1.55
N VAL A 11 -15.00 1.78 0.44
CA VAL A 11 -16.42 1.65 0.07
C VAL A 11 -17.20 0.88 1.13
N LEU A 12 -16.66 -0.24 1.63
CA LEU A 12 -17.28 -1.01 2.71
C LEU A 12 -17.31 -0.22 4.02
N TRP A 13 -16.21 0.46 4.38
CA TRP A 13 -16.13 1.30 5.58
C TRP A 13 -17.22 2.36 5.65
N TRP A 14 -17.45 3.06 4.55
CA TRP A 14 -18.49 4.10 4.48
C TRP A 14 -19.90 3.55 4.29
N SER A 15 -20.05 2.32 3.80
CA SER A 15 -21.36 1.68 3.59
C SER A 15 -21.85 0.91 4.82
N ASP A 16 -20.99 0.06 5.40
CA ASP A 16 -21.28 -0.74 6.58
C ASP A 16 -19.97 -1.05 7.34
N ARG A 17 -19.64 -0.20 8.30
CA ARG A 17 -18.44 -0.33 9.15
C ARG A 17 -18.38 -1.67 9.89
N GLY A 18 -19.54 -2.25 10.21
CA GLY A 18 -19.63 -3.51 10.95
C GLY A 18 -19.04 -4.71 10.20
N LEU A 19 -18.87 -4.62 8.87
CA LEU A 19 -18.28 -5.69 8.06
C LEU A 19 -16.75 -5.71 8.08
N VAL A 20 -16.13 -4.56 8.32
CA VAL A 20 -14.67 -4.39 8.19
C VAL A 20 -13.99 -3.92 9.47
N ALA A 21 -14.75 -3.41 10.44
CA ALA A 21 -14.20 -2.90 11.69
C ALA A 21 -13.87 -4.05 12.67
N SER A 22 -12.65 -4.10 13.15
CA SER A 22 -12.20 -5.07 14.16
C SER A 22 -12.68 -4.73 15.57
N ARG A 23 -13.10 -3.47 15.80
CA ARG A 23 -13.67 -2.97 17.07
C ARG A 23 -14.83 -2.01 16.82
N THR A 24 -15.73 -1.91 17.80
CA THR A 24 -16.93 -1.06 17.70
C THR A 24 -16.87 0.14 18.65
N THR A 25 -15.68 0.57 19.07
CA THR A 25 -15.49 1.72 19.94
C THR A 25 -15.37 3.01 19.15
N SER A 26 -15.83 4.14 19.71
CA SER A 26 -15.70 5.45 19.05
C SER A 26 -14.23 5.85 18.84
N ALA A 27 -13.35 5.46 19.75
CA ALA A 27 -11.91 5.72 19.65
C ALA A 27 -11.31 4.99 18.43
N TYR A 28 -11.67 3.73 18.23
CA TYR A 28 -11.24 2.94 17.06
C TYR A 28 -11.73 3.57 15.76
N TYR A 29 -13.01 3.94 15.68
CA TYR A 29 -13.54 4.60 14.48
C TYR A 29 -12.85 5.93 14.17
N SER A 30 -12.53 6.73 15.20
CA SER A 30 -11.81 7.98 14.99
C SER A 30 -10.37 7.76 14.54
N PHE A 31 -9.73 6.70 14.99
CA PHE A 31 -8.40 6.29 14.55
C PHE A 31 -8.45 5.88 13.07
N GLU A 32 -9.32 4.94 12.71
CA GLU A 32 -9.49 4.47 11.34
C GLU A 32 -9.88 5.59 10.36
N ASP A 33 -10.82 6.46 10.72
CA ASP A 33 -11.22 7.61 9.88
C ASP A 33 -10.01 8.51 9.55
N GLY A 34 -8.98 8.55 10.41
CA GLY A 34 -7.72 9.24 10.16
C GLY A 34 -6.88 8.64 9.03
N PHE A 35 -7.03 7.33 8.77
CA PHE A 35 -6.29 6.65 7.72
C PHE A 35 -6.82 6.94 6.31
N ALA A 36 -8.05 7.41 6.16
CA ALA A 36 -8.67 7.65 4.85
C ALA A 36 -7.80 8.54 3.94
N LEU A 37 -7.19 9.60 4.49
CA LEU A 37 -6.31 10.49 3.75
C LEU A 37 -4.97 9.82 3.41
N ALA A 38 -4.42 9.06 4.34
CA ALA A 38 -3.15 8.36 4.17
C ALA A 38 -3.26 7.22 3.16
N ASP A 39 -4.36 6.47 3.19
CA ASP A 39 -4.69 5.45 2.20
C ASP A 39 -5.00 6.06 0.83
N GLY A 40 -5.63 7.24 0.80
CA GLY A 40 -5.81 8.01 -0.43
C GLY A 40 -4.47 8.41 -1.07
N TRP A 41 -3.49 8.77 -0.24
CA TRP A 41 -2.12 9.01 -0.70
C TRP A 41 -1.45 7.72 -1.20
N LEU A 42 -1.55 6.62 -0.46
CA LEU A 42 -1.04 5.31 -0.89
C LEU A 42 -1.67 4.89 -2.22
N LEU A 43 -2.98 5.01 -2.36
CA LEU A 43 -3.70 4.71 -3.60
C LEU A 43 -3.17 5.56 -4.77
N THR A 44 -3.00 6.86 -4.55
CA THR A 44 -2.48 7.79 -5.56
C THR A 44 -1.08 7.39 -6.03
N THR A 45 -0.18 7.09 -5.10
CA THR A 45 1.20 6.70 -5.41
C THR A 45 1.26 5.34 -6.12
N VAL A 46 0.43 4.37 -5.73
CA VAL A 46 0.32 3.07 -6.40
C VAL A 46 -0.18 3.21 -7.84
N ILE A 47 -1.21 4.03 -8.08
CA ILE A 47 -1.74 4.27 -9.43
C ILE A 47 -0.71 5.00 -10.27
N ALA A 48 -0.08 6.06 -9.75
CA ALA A 48 0.96 6.81 -10.45
C ALA A 48 2.14 5.89 -10.82
N ALA A 49 2.60 5.05 -9.87
CA ALA A 49 3.65 4.07 -10.14
C ALA A 49 3.26 3.13 -11.28
N ALA A 50 2.05 2.55 -11.23
CA ALA A 50 1.57 1.64 -12.25
C ALA A 50 1.51 2.29 -13.65
N VAL A 51 0.99 3.53 -13.73
CA VAL A 51 0.88 4.28 -14.98
C VAL A 51 2.24 4.63 -15.54
N GLU A 52 3.16 5.15 -14.71
CA GLU A 52 4.48 5.58 -15.16
C GLU A 52 5.36 4.39 -15.55
N LEU A 53 5.28 3.27 -14.83
CA LEU A 53 5.96 2.03 -15.19
C LEU A 53 5.41 1.45 -16.51
N TRP A 54 4.09 1.47 -16.70
CA TRP A 54 3.49 1.03 -17.97
C TRP A 54 3.96 1.91 -19.14
N ARG A 55 4.07 3.21 -18.91
CA ARG A 55 4.61 4.15 -19.90
C ARG A 55 6.14 4.09 -20.04
N ARG A 56 6.80 3.19 -19.31
CA ARG A 56 8.27 3.02 -19.29
C ARG A 56 9.03 4.32 -18.99
N ARG A 57 8.49 5.13 -18.07
CA ARG A 57 9.10 6.39 -17.65
C ARG A 57 9.93 6.19 -16.39
N ALA A 58 11.09 6.86 -16.32
CA ALA A 58 11.98 6.82 -15.15
C ALA A 58 11.30 7.34 -13.86
N SER A 59 10.31 8.24 -14.00
CA SER A 59 9.47 8.72 -12.87
C SER A 59 8.73 7.59 -12.15
N GLY A 60 8.51 6.44 -12.80
CA GLY A 60 7.92 5.26 -12.17
C GLY A 60 8.71 4.78 -10.96
N LEU A 61 10.05 4.92 -10.97
CA LEU A 61 10.89 4.58 -9.82
C LEU A 61 10.57 5.47 -8.60
N LEU A 62 10.37 6.77 -8.81
CA LEU A 62 10.00 7.69 -7.73
C LEU A 62 8.67 7.30 -7.09
N TRP A 63 7.66 7.05 -7.92
CA TRP A 63 6.33 6.72 -7.44
C TRP A 63 6.26 5.36 -6.75
N ILE A 64 7.02 4.36 -7.21
CA ILE A 64 7.05 3.04 -6.55
C ILE A 64 7.76 3.10 -5.19
N ILE A 65 8.80 3.94 -5.05
CA ILE A 65 9.46 4.18 -3.76
C ILE A 65 8.50 4.92 -2.82
N ALA A 66 7.78 5.93 -3.33
CA ALA A 66 6.77 6.65 -2.54
C ALA A 66 5.65 5.72 -2.05
N ALA A 67 5.16 4.83 -2.91
CA ALA A 67 4.14 3.84 -2.56
C ALA A 67 4.63 2.85 -1.48
N GLY A 68 5.84 2.30 -1.66
CA GLY A 68 6.44 1.38 -0.67
C GLY A 68 6.69 2.07 0.68
N GLY A 69 7.17 3.31 0.66
CA GLY A 69 7.36 4.11 1.88
C GLY A 69 6.06 4.44 2.59
N ALA A 70 5.02 4.83 1.84
CA ALA A 70 3.68 5.07 2.39
C ALA A 70 3.10 3.81 3.04
N GLY A 71 3.22 2.65 2.36
CA GLY A 71 2.74 1.38 2.90
C GLY A 71 3.46 0.96 4.19
N LEU A 72 4.79 1.18 4.29
CA LEU A 72 5.53 0.91 5.54
C LEU A 72 5.13 1.87 6.67
N TYR A 73 4.87 3.12 6.36
CA TYR A 73 4.43 4.09 7.36
C TYR A 73 3.05 3.72 7.92
N LEU A 74 2.09 3.40 7.04
CA LEU A 74 0.76 2.97 7.44
C LEU A 74 0.82 1.70 8.30
N LEU A 75 1.57 0.70 7.85
CA LEU A 75 1.80 -0.52 8.62
C LEU A 75 2.34 -0.22 10.02
N ALA A 76 3.34 0.66 10.15
CA ALA A 76 3.94 0.98 11.44
C ALA A 76 2.94 1.64 12.40
N MET A 77 2.06 2.50 11.88
CA MET A 77 1.01 3.15 12.66
C MET A 77 -0.07 2.15 13.10
N ASP A 78 -0.48 1.26 12.21
CA ASP A 78 -1.48 0.23 12.46
C ASP A 78 -0.98 -0.78 13.49
N MET A 79 0.21 -1.34 13.26
CA MET A 79 0.85 -2.26 14.22
C MET A 79 1.01 -1.65 15.60
N LEU A 80 1.40 -0.37 15.70
CA LEU A 80 1.56 0.29 16.98
C LEU A 80 0.22 0.36 17.72
N TYR A 81 -0.83 0.78 17.03
CA TYR A 81 -2.17 0.86 17.61
C TYR A 81 -2.67 -0.51 18.07
N ASP A 82 -2.52 -1.52 17.24
CA ASP A 82 -3.00 -2.88 17.49
C ASP A 82 -2.26 -3.56 18.66
N LEU A 83 -0.94 -3.33 18.76
CA LEU A 83 -0.14 -3.79 19.89
C LEU A 83 -0.54 -3.10 21.20
N GLU A 84 -0.73 -1.78 21.18
CA GLU A 84 -1.12 -1.01 22.38
C GLU A 84 -2.52 -1.41 22.88
N HIS A 85 -3.43 -1.78 21.98
CA HIS A 85 -4.81 -2.13 22.31
C HIS A 85 -5.07 -3.64 22.38
N GLY A 86 -4.03 -4.48 22.17
CA GLY A 86 -4.12 -5.93 22.27
C GLY A 86 -5.05 -6.57 21.23
N ILE A 87 -5.20 -5.93 20.05
CA ILE A 87 -6.12 -6.37 19.00
C ILE A 87 -5.73 -7.75 18.47
N TYR A 88 -4.45 -7.96 18.19
CA TYR A 88 -3.94 -9.24 17.66
C TYR A 88 -4.21 -10.46 18.56
N ALA A 89 -4.37 -10.25 19.87
CA ALA A 89 -4.62 -11.32 20.83
C ALA A 89 -6.11 -11.49 21.20
N SER A 90 -7.02 -10.73 20.56
CA SER A 90 -8.40 -10.64 21.03
C SER A 90 -9.29 -11.79 20.52
N ASP A 91 -9.30 -12.02 19.21
CA ASP A 91 -10.22 -12.95 18.54
C ASP A 91 -9.79 -13.23 17.08
N THR A 92 -10.70 -13.81 16.30
CA THR A 92 -10.45 -14.09 14.88
C THR A 92 -10.22 -12.81 14.06
N ALA A 93 -10.85 -11.69 14.41
CA ALA A 93 -10.65 -10.43 13.72
C ALA A 93 -9.22 -9.92 13.92
N GLY A 94 -8.66 -10.01 15.13
CA GLY A 94 -7.26 -9.68 15.39
C GLY A 94 -6.25 -10.54 14.61
N VAL A 95 -6.56 -11.81 14.36
CA VAL A 95 -5.72 -12.64 13.48
C VAL A 95 -5.79 -12.18 12.04
N VAL A 96 -6.96 -11.73 11.56
CA VAL A 96 -7.12 -11.18 10.21
C VAL A 96 -6.35 -9.88 10.06
N GLU A 97 -6.39 -8.98 11.07
CA GLU A 97 -5.59 -7.76 11.10
C GLU A 97 -4.09 -8.07 10.98
N LEU A 98 -3.58 -8.98 11.80
CA LEU A 98 -2.17 -9.38 11.73
C LEU A 98 -1.79 -9.90 10.34
N LEU A 99 -2.67 -10.67 9.69
CA LEU A 99 -2.41 -11.16 8.33
C LEU A 99 -2.38 -10.02 7.30
N ILE A 100 -3.27 -9.05 7.43
CA ILE A 100 -3.29 -7.86 6.57
C ILE A 100 -1.97 -7.09 6.73
N ASP A 101 -1.53 -6.85 7.96
CA ASP A 101 -0.29 -6.16 8.27
C ASP A 101 0.94 -6.86 7.69
N VAL A 102 1.02 -8.18 7.87
CA VAL A 102 2.11 -8.98 7.30
C VAL A 102 2.11 -8.91 5.77
N LEU A 103 0.95 -8.93 5.13
CA LEU A 103 0.83 -8.81 3.68
C LEU A 103 1.22 -7.41 3.18
N VAL A 104 0.74 -6.36 3.83
CA VAL A 104 1.06 -4.96 3.49
C VAL A 104 2.55 -4.70 3.68
N GLY A 105 3.11 -5.13 4.82
CA GLY A 105 4.53 -5.00 5.11
C GLY A 105 5.41 -5.76 4.13
N GLY A 106 5.08 -7.02 3.89
CA GLY A 106 5.79 -7.87 2.93
C GLY A 106 5.75 -7.30 1.50
N ALA A 107 4.59 -6.81 1.05
CA ALA A 107 4.45 -6.18 -0.24
C ALA A 107 5.26 -4.87 -0.33
N SER A 108 5.22 -4.04 0.71
CA SER A 108 5.94 -2.76 0.76
C SER A 108 7.46 -2.96 0.74
N VAL A 109 7.98 -3.85 1.58
CA VAL A 109 9.40 -4.22 1.57
C VAL A 109 9.80 -4.86 0.25
N GLY A 110 8.98 -5.77 -0.26
CA GLY A 110 9.23 -6.45 -1.53
C GLY A 110 9.33 -5.49 -2.71
N VAL A 111 8.40 -4.51 -2.79
CA VAL A 111 8.40 -3.52 -3.86
C VAL A 111 9.59 -2.56 -3.77
N LEU A 112 9.99 -2.15 -2.56
CA LEU A 112 11.17 -1.32 -2.34
C LEU A 112 12.45 -2.07 -2.70
N TRP A 113 12.59 -3.30 -2.26
CA TRP A 113 13.73 -4.15 -2.59
C TRP A 113 13.83 -4.43 -4.09
N TRP A 114 12.70 -4.78 -4.71
CA TRP A 114 12.63 -5.02 -6.16
C TRP A 114 13.02 -3.77 -6.95
N SER A 115 12.49 -2.60 -6.60
CA SER A 115 12.78 -1.34 -7.28
C SER A 115 14.26 -0.95 -7.12
N TRP A 116 14.84 -1.16 -5.94
CA TRP A 116 16.27 -0.93 -5.73
C TRP A 116 17.14 -1.86 -6.56
N ARG A 117 16.78 -3.13 -6.61
CA ARG A 117 17.53 -4.13 -7.39
C ARG A 117 17.46 -3.84 -8.90
N ASN A 118 16.33 -3.37 -9.38
CA ASN A 118 16.07 -3.11 -10.79
C ASN A 118 16.19 -1.62 -11.17
N ARG A 119 16.72 -0.76 -10.30
CA ARG A 119 16.76 0.69 -10.50
C ARG A 119 17.41 1.13 -11.82
N ARG A 120 18.45 0.43 -12.29
CA ARG A 120 19.13 0.74 -13.56
C ARG A 120 18.22 0.54 -14.76
N LEU A 121 17.43 -0.54 -14.77
CA LEU A 121 16.45 -0.80 -15.83
C LEU A 121 15.28 0.18 -15.84
N LEU A 122 14.97 0.77 -14.67
CA LEU A 122 13.90 1.74 -14.52
C LEU A 122 14.35 3.17 -14.87
N ILE A 123 15.63 3.49 -14.66
CA ILE A 123 16.19 4.83 -14.95
C ILE A 123 16.61 4.91 -16.42
N ASP A 124 17.31 3.89 -16.91
CA ASP A 124 17.82 3.81 -18.28
C ASP A 124 17.13 2.62 -19.00
N PRO A 125 15.87 2.76 -19.41
CA PRO A 125 15.25 1.70 -20.20
C PRO A 125 16.08 1.49 -21.47
N PRO A 126 16.36 0.23 -21.88
CA PRO A 126 17.15 -0.04 -23.07
C PRO A 126 16.50 0.69 -24.25
N CYS A 127 17.24 1.66 -24.80
CA CYS A 127 16.84 2.32 -26.04
C CYS A 127 16.55 1.25 -27.05
N GLY A 128 15.33 1.30 -27.63
CA GLY A 128 14.99 0.39 -28.72
C GLY A 128 16.14 0.42 -29.73
N VAL A 129 16.62 -0.76 -30.10
CA VAL A 129 17.59 -0.91 -31.20
C VAL A 129 17.00 -0.14 -32.37
N GLU A 130 17.61 0.99 -32.74
CA GLU A 130 17.26 1.64 -34.00
C GLU A 130 17.40 0.58 -35.09
N PRO A 131 16.37 0.36 -35.91
CA PRO A 131 16.55 -0.51 -37.06
C PRO A 131 17.68 0.11 -37.88
N THR A 132 18.82 -0.60 -37.93
CA THR A 132 19.90 -0.29 -38.87
C THR A 132 19.27 -0.29 -40.23
N GLY A 133 18.97 0.93 -40.76
CA GLY A 133 18.55 1.11 -42.13
C GLY A 133 19.77 0.77 -43.01
N ASP A 134 19.64 -0.34 -43.71
CA ASP A 134 20.42 -0.67 -44.91
C ASP A 134 19.76 0.00 -46.11
#